data_e2fe1f9d46e00963841f5845b60734e4
#
_entry.id   e2fe1f9d46e00963841f5845b60734e4
#
_cell.length_a   1.000
_cell.length_b   1.000
_cell.length_c   1.000
_cell.angle_alpha   90.00
_cell.angle_beta   90.00
_cell.angle_gamma   90.00
#
_symmetry.space_group_name_H-M   'P 1'
#
loop_
_entity.id
_entity.type
_entity.pdbx_description
1 polymer ?
#
loop_
_entity_poly.entity_id
_entity_poly.type
_entity_poly.pdbx_seq_one_letter_code
_entity_poly.pdbx_strand_id
1 'polypeptide(L)'
;MIPFFEGRVGAGWDQLGTRTSHHDYRPLLKELKKRPLDYFKMFYADTATFCSTPALVCALSFYGADRMLFASDAPFDPEGGPMYIRETIRCIDELEISQEDREKIYYKNACRLLGIR
;
A
#
# COMPACT_ATOMS: atom_id res chain seq x y z
N MET A 1 6.94 1.50 2.73
CA MET A 1 7.49 2.34 3.83
C MET A 1 6.39 2.98 4.68
N ILE A 2 5.38 3.65 4.10
CA ILE A 2 4.27 4.30 4.86
C ILE A 2 3.58 3.33 5.83
N PRO A 3 3.18 2.10 5.47
CA PRO A 3 2.55 1.16 6.39
C PRO A 3 3.38 0.88 7.65
N PHE A 4 4.67 0.68 7.49
CA PHE A 4 5.58 0.42 8.61
C PHE A 4 5.64 1.60 9.59
N PHE A 5 5.47 2.82 9.10
CA PHE A 5 5.48 4.04 9.91
C PHE A 5 4.08 4.57 10.25
N GLU A 6 3.02 3.76 10.13
CA GLU A 6 1.62 4.18 10.32
C GLU A 6 1.43 5.02 11.60
N GLY A 7 1.90 4.54 12.74
CA GLY A 7 1.78 5.26 14.01
C GLY A 7 2.50 6.61 14.01
N ARG A 8 3.66 6.69 13.37
CA ARG A 8 4.43 7.95 13.25
C ARG A 8 3.78 8.93 12.29
N VAL A 9 3.34 8.43 11.14
CA VAL A 9 2.66 9.23 10.12
C VAL A 9 1.35 9.77 10.69
N GLY A 10 0.52 8.91 11.31
CA GLY A 10 -0.74 9.31 11.92
C GLY A 10 -0.55 10.37 13.00
N ALA A 11 0.21 10.05 14.05
CA ALA A 11 0.44 10.97 15.16
C ALA A 11 1.17 12.24 14.73
N GLY A 12 2.12 12.15 13.80
CA GLY A 12 2.85 13.32 13.31
C GLY A 12 1.96 14.31 12.60
N TRP A 13 1.06 13.82 11.73
CA TRP A 13 0.13 14.66 11.02
C TRP A 13 -1.02 15.17 11.90
N ASP A 14 -1.53 14.38 12.85
CA ASP A 14 -2.55 14.84 13.79
C ASP A 14 -2.05 16.00 14.67
N GLN A 15 -0.74 16.08 14.91
CA GLN A 15 -0.10 17.10 15.71
C GLN A 15 0.57 18.20 14.85
N LEU A 16 0.25 18.29 13.58
CA LEU A 16 0.84 19.26 12.67
C LEU A 16 0.58 20.68 13.18
N GLY A 17 1.65 21.47 13.32
CA GLY A 17 1.61 22.83 13.83
C GLY A 17 1.61 22.99 15.35
N THR A 18 1.61 21.87 16.12
CA THR A 18 1.64 21.95 17.59
C THR A 18 3.04 21.85 18.19
N ARG A 19 4.00 21.27 17.47
CA ARG A 19 5.33 20.96 18.02
C ARG A 19 6.41 21.96 17.68
N THR A 20 6.51 22.33 16.46
CA THR A 20 7.42 23.36 15.99
C THR A 20 7.08 23.67 14.55
N SER A 21 6.91 24.88 14.18
CA SER A 21 7.20 25.30 12.83
C SER A 21 7.23 26.81 12.78
N HIS A 22 7.96 27.33 11.84
CA HIS A 22 7.91 28.73 11.51
C HIS A 22 6.56 29.11 10.87
N HIS A 23 5.68 28.09 10.62
CA HIS A 23 4.35 28.27 10.05
C HIS A 23 3.31 27.55 10.91
N ASP A 24 2.14 28.17 11.03
CA ASP A 24 0.98 27.58 11.68
C ASP A 24 0.20 26.72 10.67
N TYR A 25 0.31 25.41 10.78
CA TYR A 25 -0.40 24.45 9.90
C TYR A 25 -1.79 24.04 10.44
N ARG A 26 -2.20 24.53 11.61
CA ARG A 26 -3.53 24.20 12.17
C ARG A 26 -4.71 24.58 11.25
N PRO A 27 -4.68 25.68 10.49
CA PRO A 27 -5.71 25.97 9.52
C PRO A 27 -5.85 24.88 8.45
N LEU A 28 -4.72 24.36 7.93
CA LEU A 28 -4.70 23.30 6.94
C LEU A 28 -5.41 22.03 7.43
N LEU A 29 -5.17 21.61 8.69
CA LEU A 29 -5.86 20.47 9.27
C LEU A 29 -7.37 20.65 9.35
N LYS A 30 -7.85 21.88 9.59
CA LYS A 30 -9.29 22.20 9.64
C LYS A 30 -9.96 22.18 8.28
N GLU A 31 -9.21 22.43 7.21
CA GLU A 31 -9.72 22.38 5.83
C GLU A 31 -9.84 20.96 5.28
N LEU A 32 -9.12 20.02 5.86
CA LEU A 32 -9.16 18.61 5.43
C LEU A 32 -10.49 17.97 5.79
N LYS A 33 -11.09 17.26 4.82
CA LYS A 33 -12.35 16.53 5.01
C LYS A 33 -12.20 15.20 5.77
N LYS A 34 -10.97 14.71 5.89
CA LYS A 34 -10.60 13.46 6.55
C LYS A 34 -9.35 13.69 7.39
N ARG A 35 -9.13 12.79 8.34
CA ARG A 35 -7.86 12.73 9.05
C ARG A 35 -6.70 12.50 8.06
N PRO A 36 -5.55 13.16 8.21
CA PRO A 36 -4.41 13.01 7.29
C PRO A 36 -4.04 11.55 6.99
N LEU A 37 -4.03 10.68 8.00
CA LEU A 37 -3.73 9.25 7.82
C LEU A 37 -4.71 8.56 6.86
N ASP A 38 -5.98 8.97 6.85
CA ASP A 38 -6.98 8.36 5.97
C ASP A 38 -6.71 8.68 4.49
N TYR A 39 -6.09 9.84 4.20
CA TYR A 39 -5.63 10.14 2.85
C TYR A 39 -4.50 9.22 2.40
N PHE A 40 -3.55 8.89 3.29
CA PHE A 40 -2.50 7.91 2.99
C PHE A 40 -3.08 6.52 2.68
N LYS A 41 -4.16 6.13 3.37
CA LYS A 41 -4.88 4.87 3.11
C LYS A 41 -5.66 4.86 1.78
N MET A 42 -5.79 6.01 1.12
CA MET A 42 -6.43 6.08 -0.21
C MET A 42 -5.48 5.73 -1.35
N PHE A 43 -4.17 5.69 -1.14
CA PHE A 43 -3.23 5.26 -2.17
C PHE A 43 -3.39 3.77 -2.50
N TYR A 44 -3.03 3.42 -3.71
CA TYR A 44 -2.80 2.03 -4.09
C TYR A 44 -1.36 1.66 -3.80
N ALA A 45 -1.14 0.43 -3.38
CA ALA A 45 0.17 -0.17 -3.20
C ALA A 45 0.31 -1.37 -4.14
N ASP A 46 1.52 -1.62 -4.61
CA ASP A 46 1.82 -2.81 -5.38
C ASP A 46 2.50 -3.90 -4.52
N THR A 47 2.66 -5.07 -5.12
CA THR A 47 3.27 -6.24 -4.47
C THR A 47 4.75 -6.42 -4.80
N ALA A 48 5.40 -5.46 -5.45
CA ALA A 48 6.80 -5.53 -5.83
C ALA A 48 7.74 -5.33 -4.62
N THR A 49 7.72 -6.27 -3.70
CA THR A 49 8.49 -6.23 -2.43
C THR A 49 9.67 -7.21 -2.43
N PHE A 50 10.14 -7.61 -3.61
CA PHE A 50 11.20 -8.62 -3.76
C PHE A 50 10.93 -9.90 -2.95
N CYS A 51 9.71 -10.41 -3.05
CA CYS A 51 9.27 -11.66 -2.43
C CYS A 51 9.26 -11.63 -0.89
N SER A 52 8.98 -10.48 -0.29
CA SER A 52 8.89 -10.33 1.17
C SER A 52 7.43 -10.50 1.64
N THR A 53 7.04 -11.70 2.07
CA THR A 53 5.73 -11.96 2.68
C THR A 53 5.44 -11.04 3.86
N PRO A 54 6.36 -10.76 4.80
CA PRO A 54 6.10 -9.80 5.89
C PRO A 54 5.78 -8.38 5.40
N ALA A 55 6.41 -7.92 4.31
CA ALA A 55 6.10 -6.62 3.72
C ALA A 55 4.69 -6.58 3.12
N LEU A 56 4.27 -7.67 2.46
CA LEU A 56 2.90 -7.81 1.94
C LEU A 56 1.86 -7.82 3.06
N VAL A 57 2.10 -8.56 4.15
CA VAL A 57 1.22 -8.57 5.34
C VAL A 57 1.08 -7.15 5.92
N CYS A 58 2.19 -6.43 6.06
CA CYS A 58 2.19 -5.05 6.54
C CYS A 58 1.39 -4.13 5.60
N ALA A 59 1.58 -4.24 4.29
CA ALA A 59 0.84 -3.45 3.31
C ALA A 59 -0.65 -3.79 3.31
N LEU A 60 -1.00 -5.08 3.36
CA LEU A 60 -2.38 -5.56 3.43
C LEU A 60 -3.11 -5.04 4.67
N SER A 61 -2.45 -5.08 5.83
CA SER A 61 -3.00 -4.55 7.08
C SER A 61 -3.31 -3.04 7.01
N PHE A 62 -2.52 -2.28 6.28
CA PHE A 62 -2.66 -0.84 6.18
C PHE A 62 -3.65 -0.41 5.09
N TYR A 63 -3.50 -0.95 3.87
CA TYR A 63 -4.26 -0.53 2.70
C TYR A 63 -5.54 -1.36 2.49
N GLY A 64 -5.58 -2.58 3.00
CA GLY A 64 -6.61 -3.57 2.65
C GLY A 64 -6.43 -4.15 1.25
N ALA A 65 -7.03 -5.30 0.99
CA ALA A 65 -6.94 -5.99 -0.30
C ALA A 65 -7.47 -5.16 -1.47
N ASP A 66 -8.44 -4.27 -1.24
CA ASP A 66 -9.05 -3.42 -2.27
C ASP A 66 -8.10 -2.37 -2.86
N ARG A 67 -6.96 -2.14 -2.24
CA ARG A 67 -5.96 -1.14 -2.62
C ARG A 67 -4.61 -1.73 -3.00
N MET A 68 -4.49 -3.05 -3.07
CA MET A 68 -3.27 -3.72 -3.50
C MET A 68 -3.37 -4.16 -4.95
N LEU A 69 -2.27 -4.01 -5.69
CA LEU A 69 -2.14 -4.33 -7.11
C LEU A 69 -0.98 -5.29 -7.32
N PHE A 70 -1.16 -6.31 -8.16
CA PHE A 70 -0.06 -7.19 -8.53
C PHE A 70 1.01 -6.44 -9.31
N ALA A 71 2.24 -6.55 -8.85
CA ALA A 71 3.45 -6.17 -9.57
C ALA A 71 4.63 -6.98 -9.03
N SER A 72 5.65 -7.20 -9.86
CA SER A 72 6.79 -8.04 -9.52
C SER A 72 8.15 -7.35 -9.62
N ASP A 73 8.17 -6.15 -10.22
CA ASP A 73 9.40 -5.45 -10.58
C ASP A 73 10.22 -6.17 -11.68
N ALA A 74 9.57 -7.04 -12.48
CA ALA A 74 10.21 -7.59 -13.67
C ALA A 74 10.58 -6.45 -14.64
N PRO A 75 11.74 -6.52 -15.34
CA PRO A 75 12.63 -7.66 -15.52
C PRO A 75 13.91 -7.62 -14.65
N PHE A 76 13.91 -6.94 -13.52
CA PHE A 76 15.14 -6.61 -12.77
C PHE A 76 15.68 -7.73 -11.87
N ASP A 77 15.18 -8.96 -12.02
CA ASP A 77 15.73 -10.13 -11.32
C ASP A 77 16.87 -10.81 -12.12
N PRO A 78 17.66 -11.71 -11.47
CA PRO A 78 18.77 -12.40 -12.13
C PRO A 78 18.38 -13.28 -13.32
N GLU A 79 17.10 -13.65 -13.46
CA GLU A 79 16.56 -14.45 -14.56
C GLU A 79 15.96 -13.57 -15.68
N GLY A 80 15.99 -12.24 -15.52
CA GLY A 80 15.39 -11.30 -16.49
C GLY A 80 13.87 -11.20 -16.41
N GLY A 81 13.29 -11.44 -15.25
CA GLY A 81 11.85 -11.26 -14.96
C GLY A 81 11.14 -12.46 -14.34
N PRO A 82 11.34 -13.69 -14.82
CA PRO A 82 10.55 -14.85 -14.35
C PRO A 82 10.66 -15.14 -12.86
N MET A 83 11.81 -14.90 -12.26
CA MET A 83 12.03 -15.17 -10.84
C MET A 83 11.12 -14.29 -9.97
N TYR A 84 11.13 -12.98 -10.15
CA TYR A 84 10.31 -12.08 -9.34
C TYR A 84 8.81 -12.30 -9.54
N ILE A 85 8.38 -12.61 -10.77
CA ILE A 85 6.98 -12.95 -11.04
C ILE A 85 6.58 -14.20 -10.23
N ARG A 86 7.34 -15.29 -10.35
CA ARG A 86 7.08 -16.57 -9.66
C ARG A 86 7.06 -16.41 -8.13
N GLU A 87 8.05 -15.74 -7.59
CA GLU A 87 8.18 -15.56 -6.16
C GLU A 87 7.13 -14.60 -5.58
N THR A 88 6.74 -13.57 -6.33
CA THR A 88 5.63 -12.68 -5.93
C THR A 88 4.31 -13.44 -5.89
N ILE A 89 4.04 -14.29 -6.89
CA ILE A 89 2.86 -15.17 -6.90
C ILE A 89 2.88 -16.08 -5.67
N ARG A 90 4.00 -16.76 -5.40
CA ARG A 90 4.15 -17.60 -4.22
C ARG A 90 3.84 -16.86 -2.93
N CYS A 91 4.42 -15.66 -2.74
CA CYS A 91 4.19 -14.86 -1.54
C CYS A 91 2.72 -14.45 -1.38
N ILE A 92 2.02 -14.11 -2.48
CA ILE A 92 0.60 -13.77 -2.42
C ILE A 92 -0.24 -15.01 -2.10
N ASP A 93 0.13 -16.18 -2.65
CA ASP A 93 -0.58 -17.43 -2.39
C ASP A 93 -0.42 -17.94 -0.95
N GLU A 94 0.67 -17.59 -0.29
CA GLU A 94 0.92 -17.88 1.13
C GLU A 94 0.17 -16.94 2.09
N LEU A 95 -0.41 -15.82 1.61
CA LEU A 95 -1.17 -14.93 2.49
C LEU A 95 -2.46 -15.60 2.99
N GLU A 96 -2.73 -15.44 4.28
CA GLU A 96 -3.98 -15.88 4.91
C GLU A 96 -5.13 -14.92 4.61
N ILE A 97 -5.59 -14.93 3.36
CA ILE A 97 -6.67 -14.08 2.84
C ILE A 97 -7.70 -14.92 2.10
N SER A 98 -8.90 -14.35 1.92
CA SER A 98 -9.94 -14.99 1.11
C SER A 98 -9.51 -15.12 -0.36
N GLN A 99 -10.12 -16.08 -1.07
CA GLN A 99 -9.92 -16.20 -2.51
C GLN A 99 -10.36 -14.93 -3.24
N GLU A 100 -11.44 -14.29 -2.79
CA GLU A 100 -11.90 -13.03 -3.35
C GLU A 100 -10.86 -11.92 -3.22
N ASP A 101 -10.23 -11.77 -2.05
CA ASP A 101 -9.20 -10.76 -1.83
C ASP A 101 -7.93 -11.05 -2.64
N ARG A 102 -7.58 -12.33 -2.81
CA ARG A 102 -6.48 -12.75 -3.68
C ARG A 102 -6.72 -12.34 -5.13
N GLU A 103 -7.93 -12.57 -5.65
CA GLU A 103 -8.31 -12.14 -7.00
C GLU A 103 -8.34 -10.61 -7.17
N LYS A 104 -8.72 -9.86 -6.11
CA LYS A 104 -8.62 -8.40 -6.10
C LYS A 104 -7.18 -7.96 -6.30
N ILE A 105 -6.24 -8.54 -5.57
CA ILE A 105 -4.82 -8.23 -5.68
C ILE A 105 -4.30 -8.58 -7.08
N TYR A 106 -4.60 -9.78 -7.58
CA TYR A 106 -4.08 -10.25 -8.86
C TYR A 106 -4.56 -9.45 -10.06
N TYR A 107 -5.86 -9.10 -10.13
CA TYR A 107 -6.38 -8.47 -11.34
C TYR A 107 -7.61 -7.57 -11.12
N LYS A 108 -8.55 -7.87 -10.20
CA LYS A 108 -9.81 -7.15 -10.11
C LYS A 108 -9.62 -5.65 -9.81
N ASN A 109 -8.67 -5.31 -8.93
CA ASN A 109 -8.38 -3.92 -8.61
C ASN A 109 -7.78 -3.16 -9.80
N ALA A 110 -6.87 -3.78 -10.55
CA ALA A 110 -6.32 -3.20 -11.76
C ALA A 110 -7.41 -2.98 -12.82
N CYS A 111 -8.26 -3.98 -13.05
CA CYS A 111 -9.39 -3.86 -13.96
C CYS A 111 -10.32 -2.71 -13.56
N ARG A 112 -10.69 -2.63 -12.28
CA ARG A 112 -11.52 -1.53 -11.75
C ARG A 112 -10.87 -0.16 -11.93
N LEU A 113 -9.59 -0.05 -11.62
CA LEU A 113 -8.84 1.20 -11.69
C LEU A 113 -8.68 1.72 -13.12
N LEU A 114 -8.45 0.80 -14.05
CA LEU A 114 -8.23 1.09 -15.47
C LEU A 114 -9.50 1.06 -16.33
N GLY A 115 -10.67 0.70 -15.75
CA GLY A 115 -11.92 0.57 -16.48
C GLY A 115 -11.94 -0.59 -17.49
N ILE A 116 -11.14 -1.63 -17.25
CA ILE A 116 -11.07 -2.83 -18.10
C ILE A 116 -12.15 -3.82 -17.63
N ARG A 117 -12.88 -4.41 -18.58
CA ARG A 117 -13.91 -5.45 -18.36
C ARG A 117 -13.39 -6.82 -18.73
#